data_d9d4325d56ad99d36f8f08d724a4a47f
#
_entry.id   d9d4325d56ad99d36f8f08d724a4a47f
#
_cell.length_a   1.000
_cell.length_b   1.000
_cell.length_c   1.000
_cell.angle_alpha   90.00
_cell.angle_beta   90.00
_cell.angle_gamma   90.00
#
_symmetry.space_group_name_H-M   'P 1'
#
loop_
_entity.id
_entity.type
_entity.pdbx_description
1 polymer ?
#
loop_
_entity_poly.entity_id
_entity_poly.type
_entity_poly.pdbx_seq_one_letter_code
_entity_poly.pdbx_strand_id
1 'polypeptide(L)'
;MQLFHDKTDRLGPATWELGSFTSGEDDFPVSGVSWYEAEAYAEFIGKSLPTVFHWYRAADMGIYSDILEDSNFSRKGPAKVGTYPGLGPFGTYDMAGNVKEWCVNSLGDRKFILGGASTDMPYMYREPDARPPFDRSATNGFRLIKTAGSEPLSASLTVSLSFQKSDYRSFKSVPDSVFQMYERMYAYDRLPLDAKIESEDDSSPYWREQRITFNAAYGNERVIAHLFLPKSVSAPYQTVVYFPHGGAQSFHTLEPSQSALIDFLMKSGRALMFPIYKDTYERLGNPPDSGTVAERDETIEQADDLRRSVDYLETRNDIDRERLAYFSISWGSQMGPIMTALEKRFKVAIFAAGGCDPAPVLPEADPMNLSLIHI
;
A
#
# COMPACT_ATOMS: atom_id res chain seq x y z
N MET A 1 -13.54 18.42 35.44
CA MET A 1 -14.67 17.49 35.31
C MET A 1 -15.63 17.76 34.13
N GLN A 2 -15.52 18.91 33.46
CA GLN A 2 -16.37 19.21 32.28
C GLN A 2 -16.00 18.41 30.99
N LEU A 3 -14.95 17.55 31.00
CA LEU A 3 -14.44 16.88 29.82
C LEU A 3 -15.12 15.55 29.48
N PHE A 4 -15.83 14.91 30.39
CA PHE A 4 -16.32 13.55 30.23
C PHE A 4 -17.87 13.47 30.25
N HIS A 5 -18.47 14.33 29.42
CA HIS A 5 -19.93 14.41 29.31
C HIS A 5 -20.42 13.88 27.97
N ASP A 6 -21.64 13.35 27.97
CA ASP A 6 -22.37 12.92 26.78
C ASP A 6 -22.98 14.11 26.02
N LYS A 7 -23.78 13.86 25.00
CA LYS A 7 -24.45 14.88 24.19
C LYS A 7 -25.42 15.77 24.99
N THR A 8 -25.81 15.35 26.18
CA THR A 8 -26.80 16.03 27.05
C THR A 8 -26.18 16.58 28.31
N ASP A 9 -24.85 16.70 28.38
CA ASP A 9 -24.06 17.23 29.49
C ASP A 9 -24.15 16.36 30.80
N ARG A 10 -24.45 15.05 30.65
CA ARG A 10 -24.32 14.05 31.69
C ARG A 10 -23.00 13.30 31.59
N LEU A 11 -22.54 12.73 32.70
CA LEU A 11 -21.34 11.90 32.71
C LEU A 11 -21.54 10.66 31.83
N GLY A 12 -20.63 10.42 30.90
CA GLY A 12 -20.68 9.28 30.01
C GLY A 12 -19.96 9.50 28.67
N PRO A 13 -19.87 8.45 27.82
CA PRO A 13 -19.31 8.53 26.47
C PRO A 13 -19.92 9.65 25.63
N ALA A 14 -19.14 10.29 24.81
CA ALA A 14 -19.57 11.41 23.96
C ALA A 14 -20.70 11.05 22.96
N THR A 15 -20.84 9.77 22.66
CA THR A 15 -21.90 9.24 21.78
C THR A 15 -23.24 9.03 22.46
N TRP A 16 -23.25 8.98 23.77
CA TRP A 16 -24.47 8.74 24.59
C TRP A 16 -25.39 9.95 24.71
N GLU A 17 -26.59 9.72 25.17
CA GLU A 17 -27.59 10.75 25.53
C GLU A 17 -28.24 10.40 26.84
N LEU A 18 -28.50 11.41 27.68
CA LEU A 18 -29.14 11.26 29.00
C LEU A 18 -28.43 10.25 29.93
N GLY A 19 -27.09 10.08 29.74
CA GLY A 19 -26.27 9.17 30.54
C GLY A 19 -26.39 7.70 30.12
N SER A 20 -26.92 7.40 28.93
CA SER A 20 -27.11 6.04 28.43
C SER A 20 -26.91 5.96 26.91
N PHE A 21 -26.71 4.74 26.41
CA PHE A 21 -26.70 4.43 24.99
C PHE A 21 -28.12 4.37 24.42
N THR A 22 -28.25 4.44 23.10
CA THR A 22 -29.54 4.35 22.40
C THR A 22 -30.17 2.98 22.63
N SER A 23 -31.48 2.96 22.87
CA SER A 23 -32.21 1.70 23.06
C SER A 23 -32.04 0.76 21.85
N GLY A 24 -31.65 -0.49 22.11
CA GLY A 24 -31.36 -1.49 21.10
C GLY A 24 -29.89 -1.53 20.63
N GLU A 25 -29.04 -0.71 21.23
CA GLU A 25 -27.59 -0.69 20.97
C GLU A 25 -26.77 -1.37 22.09
N ASP A 26 -27.38 -2.27 22.86
CA ASP A 26 -26.75 -2.99 23.98
C ASP A 26 -25.54 -3.80 23.56
N ASP A 27 -25.52 -4.31 22.32
CA ASP A 27 -24.45 -5.12 21.72
C ASP A 27 -23.50 -4.31 20.84
N PHE A 28 -23.65 -2.99 20.80
CA PHE A 28 -22.72 -2.15 20.04
C PHE A 28 -21.47 -1.85 20.87
N PRO A 29 -20.31 -1.63 20.21
CA PRO A 29 -19.11 -1.23 20.93
C PRO A 29 -19.32 0.15 21.55
N VAL A 30 -18.88 0.33 22.79
CA VAL A 30 -18.82 1.65 23.40
C VAL A 30 -17.84 2.51 22.62
N SER A 31 -18.27 3.70 22.23
CA SER A 31 -17.45 4.65 21.47
C SER A 31 -17.62 6.09 21.93
N GLY A 32 -16.76 6.99 21.47
CA GLY A 32 -16.75 8.36 21.96
C GLY A 32 -16.13 8.50 23.34
N VAL A 33 -15.15 7.66 23.64
CA VAL A 33 -14.41 7.63 24.91
C VAL A 33 -12.94 8.03 24.69
N SER A 34 -12.39 8.78 25.65
CA SER A 34 -10.97 9.08 25.73
C SER A 34 -10.17 7.85 26.20
N TRP A 35 -8.86 7.92 26.03
CA TRP A 35 -7.96 6.91 26.58
C TRP A 35 -8.12 6.78 28.11
N TYR A 36 -8.25 7.92 28.81
CA TYR A 36 -8.41 7.91 30.27
C TYR A 36 -9.70 7.25 30.73
N GLU A 37 -10.83 7.44 30.02
CA GLU A 37 -12.09 6.77 30.34
C GLU A 37 -11.98 5.26 30.11
N ALA A 38 -11.34 4.86 29.01
CA ALA A 38 -11.13 3.45 28.68
C ALA A 38 -10.22 2.75 29.70
N GLU A 39 -9.12 3.40 30.11
CA GLU A 39 -8.18 2.86 31.11
C GLU A 39 -8.83 2.77 32.50
N ALA A 40 -9.53 3.82 32.95
CA ALA A 40 -10.22 3.81 34.21
C ALA A 40 -11.29 2.71 34.30
N TYR A 41 -12.01 2.47 33.19
CA TYR A 41 -12.97 1.36 33.14
C TYR A 41 -12.27 0.00 33.17
N ALA A 42 -11.14 -0.14 32.46
CA ALA A 42 -10.35 -1.36 32.47
C ALA A 42 -9.88 -1.72 33.89
N GLU A 43 -9.32 -0.75 34.61
CA GLU A 43 -8.91 -0.90 36.01
C GLU A 43 -10.11 -1.26 36.94
N PHE A 44 -11.24 -0.57 36.78
CA PHE A 44 -12.45 -0.81 37.57
C PHE A 44 -12.93 -2.26 37.49
N ILE A 45 -12.84 -2.89 36.32
CA ILE A 45 -13.29 -4.30 36.15
C ILE A 45 -12.16 -5.30 36.28
N GLY A 46 -10.94 -4.88 36.72
CA GLY A 46 -9.78 -5.76 36.92
C GLY A 46 -9.19 -6.33 35.61
N LYS A 47 -9.23 -5.54 34.57
CA LYS A 47 -8.61 -5.82 33.25
C LYS A 47 -7.64 -4.72 32.87
N SER A 48 -7.11 -4.77 31.65
CA SER A 48 -6.22 -3.75 31.11
C SER A 48 -6.57 -3.46 29.64
N LEU A 49 -6.23 -2.28 29.14
CA LEU A 49 -6.14 -2.04 27.73
C LEU A 49 -5.03 -2.94 27.12
N PRO A 50 -5.12 -3.35 25.85
CA PRO A 50 -4.06 -4.08 25.21
C PRO A 50 -2.84 -3.18 25.02
N THR A 51 -1.64 -3.74 25.07
CA THR A 51 -0.50 -3.11 24.43
C THR A 51 -0.62 -3.27 22.90
N VAL A 52 0.10 -2.44 22.13
CA VAL A 52 0.15 -2.60 20.67
C VAL A 52 0.59 -4.02 20.27
N PHE A 53 1.50 -4.63 21.03
CA PHE A 53 1.98 -6.00 20.79
C PHE A 53 0.86 -7.04 20.99
N HIS A 54 0.06 -6.92 22.05
CA HIS A 54 -1.09 -7.80 22.28
C HIS A 54 -2.15 -7.60 21.18
N TRP A 55 -2.40 -6.35 20.80
CA TRP A 55 -3.38 -6.03 19.79
C TRP A 55 -2.94 -6.60 18.41
N TYR A 56 -1.72 -6.32 17.97
CA TYR A 56 -1.19 -6.85 16.71
C TYR A 56 -1.11 -8.39 16.70
N ARG A 57 -0.81 -9.00 17.85
CA ARG A 57 -0.83 -10.46 17.95
C ARG A 57 -2.24 -11.02 17.78
N ALA A 58 -3.25 -10.40 18.37
CA ALA A 58 -4.65 -10.81 18.24
C ALA A 58 -5.21 -10.56 16.83
N ALA A 59 -4.77 -9.50 16.18
CA ALA A 59 -5.15 -9.13 14.82
C ALA A 59 -4.51 -10.05 13.76
N ASP A 60 -3.32 -10.56 14.01
CA ASP A 60 -2.45 -11.30 13.09
C ASP A 60 -2.36 -10.62 11.71
N MET A 61 -1.53 -9.58 11.64
CA MET A 61 -1.42 -8.73 10.44
C MET A 61 -0.98 -9.48 9.17
N GLY A 62 -0.52 -10.73 9.30
CA GLY A 62 -0.17 -11.58 8.15
C GLY A 62 -1.36 -11.98 7.30
N ILE A 63 -2.56 -12.08 7.90
CA ILE A 63 -3.81 -12.45 7.19
C ILE A 63 -4.80 -11.30 7.07
N TYR A 64 -4.34 -10.08 7.17
CA TYR A 64 -5.20 -8.91 7.16
C TYR A 64 -6.12 -8.81 5.93
N SER A 65 -5.69 -9.33 4.80
CA SER A 65 -6.48 -9.32 3.57
C SER A 65 -7.71 -10.21 3.67
N ASP A 66 -7.61 -11.32 4.42
CA ASP A 66 -8.69 -12.30 4.52
C ASP A 66 -9.85 -11.79 5.38
N ILE A 67 -9.58 -10.91 6.34
CA ILE A 67 -10.61 -10.38 7.23
C ILE A 67 -11.14 -9.00 6.80
N LEU A 68 -10.42 -8.25 5.96
CA LEU A 68 -10.80 -6.87 5.62
C LEU A 68 -12.12 -6.77 4.86
N GLU A 69 -12.36 -7.66 3.90
CA GLU A 69 -13.59 -7.69 3.10
C GLU A 69 -14.79 -8.06 3.97
N ASP A 70 -14.56 -8.88 5.00
CA ASP A 70 -15.54 -9.37 5.95
C ASP A 70 -15.66 -8.51 7.20
N SER A 71 -15.09 -7.30 7.22
CA SER A 71 -15.07 -6.39 8.36
C SER A 71 -15.87 -5.11 8.11
N ASN A 72 -16.23 -4.42 9.20
CA ASN A 72 -17.06 -3.22 9.09
C ASN A 72 -16.27 -1.97 8.68
N PHE A 73 -16.10 -1.77 7.37
CA PHE A 73 -15.69 -0.50 6.76
C PHE A 73 -16.80 0.09 5.88
N SER A 74 -18.07 -0.16 6.27
CA SER A 74 -19.26 0.16 5.48
C SER A 74 -19.55 1.66 5.33
N ARG A 75 -18.88 2.52 6.09
CA ARG A 75 -19.15 3.97 6.24
C ARG A 75 -20.54 4.31 6.81
N LYS A 76 -21.25 3.32 7.34
CA LYS A 76 -22.59 3.50 7.92
C LYS A 76 -22.59 3.66 9.43
N GLY A 77 -21.43 3.63 10.06
CA GLY A 77 -21.26 3.69 11.51
C GLY A 77 -20.96 2.33 12.14
N PRO A 78 -20.78 2.29 13.48
CA PRO A 78 -20.57 1.06 14.22
C PRO A 78 -21.73 0.08 14.04
N ALA A 79 -21.43 -1.20 14.16
CA ALA A 79 -22.41 -2.30 14.15
C ALA A 79 -22.29 -3.10 15.44
N LYS A 80 -23.27 -3.95 15.72
CA LYS A 80 -23.21 -4.91 16.82
C LYS A 80 -21.95 -5.75 16.72
N VAL A 81 -21.30 -6.01 17.85
CA VAL A 81 -20.08 -6.82 17.90
C VAL A 81 -20.31 -8.20 17.30
N GLY A 82 -19.36 -8.68 16.49
CA GLY A 82 -19.45 -9.98 15.82
C GLY A 82 -20.51 -10.09 14.73
N THR A 83 -21.09 -8.98 14.26
CA THR A 83 -22.04 -8.99 13.12
C THR A 83 -21.34 -9.31 11.79
N TYR A 84 -20.13 -8.84 11.66
CA TYR A 84 -19.32 -9.06 10.47
C TYR A 84 -18.47 -10.33 10.64
N PRO A 85 -18.37 -11.19 9.60
CA PRO A 85 -17.72 -12.50 9.72
C PRO A 85 -16.18 -12.45 9.80
N GLY A 86 -15.56 -11.28 9.72
CA GLY A 86 -14.10 -11.07 9.79
C GLY A 86 -13.49 -11.56 11.11
N LEU A 87 -13.42 -12.88 11.26
CA LEU A 87 -12.88 -13.57 12.43
C LEU A 87 -11.37 -13.76 12.28
N GLY A 88 -10.60 -13.18 13.21
CA GLY A 88 -9.16 -13.40 13.26
C GLY A 88 -8.79 -14.83 13.70
N PRO A 89 -7.53 -15.26 13.51
CA PRO A 89 -7.09 -16.64 13.71
C PRO A 89 -7.15 -17.11 15.17
N PHE A 90 -7.27 -16.17 16.11
CA PHE A 90 -7.41 -16.44 17.54
C PHE A 90 -8.85 -16.32 18.05
N GLY A 91 -9.83 -16.28 17.14
CA GLY A 91 -11.25 -16.19 17.51
C GLY A 91 -11.70 -14.77 17.92
N THR A 92 -10.98 -13.74 17.51
CA THR A 92 -11.32 -12.34 17.80
C THR A 92 -12.11 -11.73 16.63
N TYR A 93 -13.28 -11.18 16.92
CA TYR A 93 -14.09 -10.38 15.98
C TYR A 93 -13.70 -8.91 16.04
N ASP A 94 -14.05 -8.20 14.97
CA ASP A 94 -13.96 -6.74 14.86
C ASP A 94 -12.54 -6.15 15.12
N MET A 95 -11.50 -6.96 14.88
CA MET A 95 -10.12 -6.46 14.91
C MET A 95 -9.87 -5.43 13.79
N ALA A 96 -10.59 -5.53 12.68
CA ALA A 96 -10.56 -4.58 11.59
C ALA A 96 -11.89 -3.82 11.51
N GLY A 97 -11.84 -2.50 11.49
CA GLY A 97 -13.01 -1.63 11.35
C GLY A 97 -13.85 -1.53 12.60
N ASN A 98 -15.13 -1.28 12.45
CA ASN A 98 -16.13 -1.02 13.50
C ASN A 98 -15.79 0.23 14.32
N VAL A 99 -15.01 0.13 15.39
CA VAL A 99 -14.44 1.26 16.15
C VAL A 99 -12.95 1.09 16.34
N LYS A 100 -12.22 2.21 16.39
CA LYS A 100 -10.80 2.21 16.78
C LYS A 100 -10.64 1.80 18.23
N GLU A 101 -9.55 1.15 18.55
CA GLU A 101 -9.33 0.57 19.86
C GLU A 101 -8.08 1.14 20.54
N TRP A 102 -8.28 1.80 21.70
CA TRP A 102 -7.21 2.36 22.50
C TRP A 102 -6.23 1.30 23.01
N CYS A 103 -4.93 1.62 22.94
CA CYS A 103 -3.84 0.81 23.50
C CYS A 103 -3.11 1.54 24.64
N VAL A 104 -2.42 0.79 25.49
CA VAL A 104 -1.61 1.32 26.62
C VAL A 104 -0.48 2.20 26.13
N ASN A 105 0.21 1.80 25.05
CA ASN A 105 1.44 2.43 24.60
C ASN A 105 1.23 3.87 24.15
N SER A 106 2.28 4.67 24.28
CA SER A 106 2.33 6.06 23.83
C SER A 106 3.23 6.22 22.61
N LEU A 107 2.91 7.23 21.80
CA LEU A 107 3.76 7.77 20.75
C LEU A 107 3.98 9.26 21.06
N GLY A 108 5.06 9.59 21.77
CA GLY A 108 5.25 10.92 22.34
C GLY A 108 4.14 11.25 23.35
N ASP A 109 3.42 12.34 23.13
CA ASP A 109 2.27 12.81 23.94
C ASP A 109 0.93 12.18 23.56
N ARG A 110 0.91 11.29 22.56
CA ARG A 110 -0.28 10.60 22.05
C ARG A 110 -0.36 9.17 22.55
N LYS A 111 -1.56 8.58 22.47
CA LYS A 111 -1.82 7.16 22.72
C LYS A 111 -2.16 6.45 21.43
N PHE A 112 -1.65 5.22 21.26
CA PHE A 112 -2.03 4.39 20.14
C PHE A 112 -3.50 4.04 20.18
N ILE A 113 -4.11 4.05 18.99
CA ILE A 113 -5.48 3.63 18.74
C ILE A 113 -5.52 2.92 17.38
N LEU A 114 -5.88 1.65 17.37
CA LEU A 114 -5.64 0.74 16.24
C LEU A 114 -6.95 0.20 15.65
N GLY A 115 -6.86 -0.47 14.51
CA GLY A 115 -7.95 -1.22 13.88
C GLY A 115 -8.71 -0.48 12.80
N GLY A 116 -8.65 0.84 12.77
CA GLY A 116 -9.53 1.65 11.94
C GLY A 116 -10.97 1.64 12.45
N ALA A 117 -11.81 2.50 11.91
CA ALA A 117 -13.23 2.57 12.22
C ALA A 117 -14.09 2.27 11.00
N SER A 118 -15.38 2.04 11.20
CA SER A 118 -16.37 1.81 10.13
C SER A 118 -16.40 2.92 9.06
N THR A 119 -15.96 4.13 9.41
CA THR A 119 -15.91 5.29 8.51
C THR A 119 -14.55 5.50 7.84
N ASP A 120 -13.53 4.77 8.29
CA ASP A 120 -12.19 4.87 7.73
C ASP A 120 -12.05 4.07 6.42
N MET A 121 -10.93 4.29 5.74
CA MET A 121 -10.54 3.43 4.62
C MET A 121 -9.95 2.10 5.17
N PRO A 122 -10.17 0.96 4.52
CA PRO A 122 -9.71 -0.35 5.02
C PRO A 122 -8.23 -0.43 5.35
N TYR A 123 -7.36 0.29 4.64
CA TYR A 123 -5.92 0.30 4.92
C TYR A 123 -5.57 0.81 6.33
N MET A 124 -6.45 1.59 6.97
CA MET A 124 -6.25 2.07 8.34
C MET A 124 -6.16 0.95 9.39
N TYR A 125 -6.60 -0.25 9.05
CA TYR A 125 -6.37 -1.44 9.86
C TYR A 125 -4.88 -1.71 10.10
N ARG A 126 -4.03 -1.47 9.10
CA ARG A 126 -2.59 -1.69 9.18
C ARG A 126 -1.81 -0.48 9.70
N GLU A 127 -2.40 0.70 9.59
CA GLU A 127 -1.70 1.93 9.94
C GLU A 127 -1.70 2.14 11.45
N PRO A 128 -0.52 2.37 12.05
CA PRO A 128 -0.43 2.74 13.45
C PRO A 128 -0.95 4.17 13.63
N ASP A 129 -2.18 4.30 14.11
CA ASP A 129 -2.76 5.61 14.47
C ASP A 129 -2.47 5.93 15.94
N ALA A 130 -2.30 7.21 16.24
CA ALA A 130 -2.14 7.71 17.60
C ALA A 130 -2.83 9.06 17.76
N ARG A 131 -3.61 9.19 18.84
CA ARG A 131 -4.45 10.35 19.12
C ARG A 131 -4.09 10.99 20.46
N PRO A 132 -4.42 12.28 20.67
CA PRO A 132 -4.35 12.87 21.99
C PRO A 132 -5.15 12.04 22.99
N PRO A 133 -4.66 11.81 24.22
CA PRO A 133 -5.32 10.91 25.17
C PRO A 133 -6.70 11.39 25.64
N PHE A 134 -7.05 12.66 25.40
CA PHE A 134 -8.38 13.22 25.65
C PHE A 134 -9.31 13.23 24.41
N ASP A 135 -8.86 12.69 23.27
CA ASP A 135 -9.70 12.61 22.07
C ASP A 135 -10.89 11.66 22.31
N ARG A 136 -12.11 12.19 22.15
CA ARG A 136 -13.40 11.51 22.34
C ARG A 136 -14.19 11.46 21.04
N SER A 137 -13.51 11.35 19.91
CA SER A 137 -14.16 11.18 18.61
C SER A 137 -15.10 9.97 18.64
N ALA A 138 -16.22 10.06 17.93
CA ALA A 138 -17.26 9.03 17.93
C ALA A 138 -16.77 7.66 17.42
N THR A 139 -15.62 7.62 16.79
CA THR A 139 -14.98 6.39 16.31
C THR A 139 -14.04 5.72 17.32
N ASN A 140 -13.77 6.37 18.47
CA ASN A 140 -12.80 5.91 19.45
C ASN A 140 -13.49 5.03 20.50
N GLY A 141 -13.16 3.77 20.49
CA GLY A 141 -13.58 2.76 21.45
C GLY A 141 -12.38 2.05 22.08
N PHE A 142 -12.60 0.86 22.59
CA PHE A 142 -11.53 0.06 23.19
C PHE A 142 -11.91 -1.41 23.28
N ARG A 143 -10.90 -2.23 23.42
CA ARG A 143 -10.97 -3.65 23.76
C ARG A 143 -10.17 -3.89 25.03
N LEU A 144 -10.50 -4.94 25.76
CA LEU A 144 -9.81 -5.27 27.01
C LEU A 144 -9.09 -6.62 26.91
N ILE A 145 -7.98 -6.71 27.62
CA ILE A 145 -7.25 -7.96 27.83
C ILE A 145 -7.28 -8.33 29.32
N LYS A 146 -7.16 -9.63 29.58
CA LYS A 146 -6.94 -10.18 30.91
C LYS A 146 -5.70 -11.04 30.86
N THR A 147 -4.71 -10.73 31.68
CA THR A 147 -3.51 -11.56 31.85
C THR A 147 -3.83 -12.85 32.61
N ALA A 148 -3.15 -13.93 32.26
CA ALA A 148 -3.23 -15.16 33.04
C ALA A 148 -2.37 -14.99 34.30
N GLY A 149 -3.02 -14.76 35.42
CA GLY A 149 -2.37 -14.49 36.72
C GLY A 149 -2.64 -13.06 37.21
N SER A 150 -2.07 -12.74 38.37
CA SER A 150 -2.19 -11.43 39.03
C SER A 150 -1.07 -10.45 38.71
N GLU A 151 -0.13 -10.84 37.84
CA GLU A 151 1.00 -9.99 37.51
C GLU A 151 0.56 -8.84 36.58
N PRO A 152 1.04 -7.62 36.85
CA PRO A 152 0.78 -6.50 35.96
C PRO A 152 1.47 -6.72 34.59
N LEU A 153 1.04 -5.98 33.57
CA LEU A 153 1.71 -5.97 32.27
C LEU A 153 3.20 -5.61 32.44
N SER A 154 4.06 -6.37 31.77
CA SER A 154 5.50 -6.10 31.82
C SER A 154 5.80 -4.66 31.37
N ALA A 155 6.66 -3.96 32.11
CA ALA A 155 7.09 -2.62 31.81
C ALA A 155 7.69 -2.50 30.40
N SER A 156 8.36 -3.56 29.91
CA SER A 156 8.92 -3.60 28.54
C SER A 156 7.84 -3.57 27.44
N LEU A 157 6.63 -4.04 27.72
CA LEU A 157 5.51 -4.03 26.77
C LEU A 157 4.71 -2.72 26.80
N THR A 158 4.85 -1.92 27.87
CA THR A 158 4.09 -0.66 28.06
C THR A 158 4.89 0.59 27.73
N VAL A 159 6.13 0.44 27.29
CA VAL A 159 7.01 1.57 26.92
C VAL A 159 6.40 2.47 25.86
N SER A 160 6.80 3.75 25.88
CA SER A 160 6.54 4.65 24.77
C SER A 160 7.30 4.17 23.54
N LEU A 161 6.60 4.11 22.41
CA LEU A 161 7.21 3.73 21.13
C LEU A 161 7.62 4.99 20.36
N SER A 162 8.61 4.85 19.52
CA SER A 162 8.99 5.88 18.56
C SER A 162 9.09 5.25 17.18
N PHE A 163 8.47 5.85 16.19
CA PHE A 163 8.79 5.51 14.81
C PHE A 163 9.99 6.35 14.39
N GLN A 164 11.05 5.68 14.00
CA GLN A 164 12.17 6.35 13.36
C GLN A 164 11.70 6.77 11.97
N LYS A 165 11.18 7.99 11.83
CA LYS A 165 10.93 8.58 10.51
C LYS A 165 12.27 8.99 9.94
N SER A 166 12.66 8.36 8.85
CA SER A 166 13.80 8.83 8.07
C SER A 166 13.51 10.28 7.62
N ASP A 167 14.35 11.21 8.03
CA ASP A 167 14.26 12.57 7.49
C ASP A 167 14.93 12.59 6.10
N TYR A 168 14.15 12.29 5.08
CA TYR A 168 14.61 12.27 3.68
C TYR A 168 15.20 13.61 3.24
N ARG A 169 14.90 14.73 3.93
CA ARG A 169 15.50 16.05 3.66
C ARG A 169 16.96 16.12 4.09
N SER A 170 17.39 15.24 4.99
CA SER A 170 18.78 15.15 5.45
C SER A 170 19.66 14.34 4.51
N PHE A 171 19.09 13.56 3.61
CA PHE A 171 19.84 12.77 2.64
C PHE A 171 20.50 13.69 1.61
N LYS A 172 21.77 13.49 1.39
CA LYS A 172 22.52 14.19 0.34
C LYS A 172 22.62 13.25 -0.85
N SER A 173 22.42 13.80 -2.04
CA SER A 173 22.71 13.06 -3.27
C SER A 173 24.18 12.62 -3.27
N VAL A 174 24.43 11.43 -3.75
CA VAL A 174 25.81 11.00 -3.99
C VAL A 174 26.44 11.82 -5.12
N PRO A 175 27.79 11.90 -5.20
CA PRO A 175 28.47 12.51 -6.35
C PRO A 175 28.07 11.85 -7.68
N ASP A 176 28.00 12.63 -8.75
CA ASP A 176 27.65 12.15 -10.10
C ASP A 176 28.48 10.94 -10.53
N SER A 177 29.75 10.89 -10.15
CA SER A 177 30.64 9.76 -10.47
C SER A 177 30.16 8.44 -9.82
N VAL A 178 29.58 8.51 -8.64
CA VAL A 178 29.00 7.35 -7.95
C VAL A 178 27.70 6.96 -8.63
N PHE A 179 26.82 7.93 -8.93
CA PHE A 179 25.60 7.67 -9.68
C PHE A 179 25.88 6.98 -11.02
N GLN A 180 26.84 7.50 -11.80
CA GLN A 180 27.23 6.91 -13.08
C GLN A 180 27.76 5.48 -12.95
N MET A 181 28.39 5.14 -11.82
CA MET A 181 28.85 3.78 -11.57
C MET A 181 27.67 2.82 -11.38
N TYR A 182 26.64 3.21 -10.61
CA TYR A 182 25.42 2.43 -10.48
C TYR A 182 24.61 2.38 -11.77
N GLU A 183 24.48 3.50 -12.49
CA GLU A 183 23.80 3.56 -13.80
C GLU A 183 24.37 2.56 -14.79
N ARG A 184 25.69 2.30 -14.77
CA ARG A 184 26.34 1.30 -15.62
C ARG A 184 25.88 -0.13 -15.34
N MET A 185 25.44 -0.45 -14.13
CA MET A 185 24.90 -1.77 -13.80
C MET A 185 23.60 -2.06 -14.56
N TYR A 186 22.88 -1.01 -14.94
CA TYR A 186 21.65 -1.08 -15.72
C TYR A 186 21.89 -0.85 -17.22
N ALA A 187 23.14 -0.84 -17.67
CA ALA A 187 23.43 -0.68 -19.09
C ALA A 187 23.05 -1.95 -19.85
N TYR A 188 22.37 -1.79 -20.98
CA TYR A 188 21.99 -2.90 -21.86
C TYR A 188 22.30 -2.59 -23.32
N ASP A 189 22.52 -3.65 -24.10
CA ASP A 189 22.68 -3.56 -25.53
C ASP A 189 21.34 -3.42 -26.24
N ARG A 190 21.18 -2.43 -27.10
CA ARG A 190 19.99 -2.24 -27.95
C ARG A 190 19.96 -3.25 -29.11
N LEU A 191 19.80 -4.52 -28.76
CA LEU A 191 19.63 -5.59 -29.75
C LEU A 191 18.32 -5.38 -30.53
N PRO A 192 18.19 -5.96 -31.73
CA PRO A 192 16.96 -5.93 -32.51
C PRO A 192 15.77 -6.40 -31.65
N LEU A 193 14.68 -5.65 -31.70
CA LEU A 193 13.46 -5.97 -30.90
C LEU A 193 12.77 -7.24 -31.41
N ASP A 194 12.86 -7.55 -32.68
CA ASP A 194 12.07 -8.63 -33.30
C ASP A 194 10.61 -8.64 -32.78
N ALA A 195 10.00 -7.46 -32.81
CA ALA A 195 8.69 -7.23 -32.22
C ALA A 195 7.58 -7.88 -33.06
N LYS A 196 6.62 -8.50 -32.37
CA LYS A 196 5.45 -9.14 -32.97
C LYS A 196 4.18 -8.73 -32.25
N ILE A 197 3.13 -8.44 -33.02
CA ILE A 197 1.78 -8.34 -32.48
C ILE A 197 1.20 -9.77 -32.52
N GLU A 198 1.01 -10.36 -31.36
CA GLU A 198 0.54 -11.74 -31.23
C GLU A 198 -0.99 -11.84 -31.36
N SER A 199 -1.69 -10.83 -30.84
CA SER A 199 -3.15 -10.73 -30.97
C SER A 199 -3.64 -9.30 -30.83
N GLU A 200 -4.84 -9.05 -31.33
CA GLU A 200 -5.57 -7.81 -31.15
C GLU A 200 -6.98 -8.09 -30.62
N ASP A 201 -7.43 -7.26 -29.67
CA ASP A 201 -8.80 -7.27 -29.18
C ASP A 201 -9.41 -5.86 -29.35
N ASP A 202 -10.49 -5.79 -30.12
CA ASP A 202 -11.23 -4.57 -30.40
C ASP A 202 -12.63 -4.54 -29.74
N SER A 203 -12.90 -5.46 -28.81
CA SER A 203 -14.19 -5.64 -28.15
C SER A 203 -14.57 -4.48 -27.22
N SER A 204 -13.58 -3.82 -26.61
CA SER A 204 -13.84 -2.67 -25.75
C SER A 204 -14.36 -1.47 -26.54
N PRO A 205 -15.42 -0.76 -26.07
CA PRO A 205 -15.88 0.48 -26.71
C PRO A 205 -14.90 1.66 -26.54
N TYR A 206 -13.90 1.57 -25.66
CA TYR A 206 -13.03 2.68 -25.31
C TYR A 206 -11.63 2.57 -25.90
N TRP A 207 -11.11 1.35 -26.12
CA TRP A 207 -9.76 1.09 -26.62
C TRP A 207 -9.68 -0.17 -27.47
N ARG A 208 -8.61 -0.28 -28.25
CA ARG A 208 -8.16 -1.50 -28.88
C ARG A 208 -6.92 -1.97 -28.15
N GLU A 209 -6.87 -3.23 -27.78
CA GLU A 209 -5.71 -3.86 -27.13
C GLU A 209 -4.87 -4.61 -28.17
N GLN A 210 -3.56 -4.48 -28.06
CA GLN A 210 -2.58 -5.28 -28.79
C GLN A 210 -1.72 -6.02 -27.78
N ARG A 211 -1.71 -7.35 -27.83
CA ARG A 211 -0.73 -8.16 -27.11
C ARG A 211 0.51 -8.29 -27.98
N ILE A 212 1.65 -7.83 -27.46
CA ILE A 212 2.89 -7.65 -28.19
C ILE A 212 3.97 -8.47 -27.50
N THR A 213 4.90 -9.03 -28.28
CA THR A 213 6.14 -9.58 -27.76
C THR A 213 7.34 -8.98 -28.45
N PHE A 214 8.44 -8.81 -27.73
CA PHE A 214 9.73 -8.36 -28.28
C PHE A 214 10.90 -8.91 -27.46
N ASN A 215 12.12 -8.90 -28.02
CA ASN A 215 13.29 -9.40 -27.32
C ASN A 215 13.62 -8.55 -26.09
N ALA A 216 13.78 -9.20 -24.94
CA ALA A 216 14.38 -8.62 -23.76
C ALA A 216 15.86 -8.25 -24.03
N ALA A 217 16.48 -7.54 -23.13
CA ALA A 217 17.90 -7.22 -23.21
C ALA A 217 18.81 -8.28 -22.57
N TYR A 218 18.22 -9.31 -21.99
CA TYR A 218 18.90 -10.37 -21.23
C TYR A 218 18.35 -11.76 -21.59
N GLY A 219 19.10 -12.80 -21.28
CA GLY A 219 18.68 -14.20 -21.19
C GLY A 219 18.08 -14.85 -22.43
N ASN A 220 18.14 -14.23 -23.62
CA ASN A 220 17.37 -14.61 -24.80
C ASN A 220 15.86 -14.73 -24.53
N GLU A 221 15.35 -13.98 -23.57
CA GLU A 221 13.95 -13.95 -23.20
C GLU A 221 13.13 -12.99 -24.09
N ARG A 222 11.83 -13.10 -23.99
CA ARG A 222 10.91 -12.16 -24.62
C ARG A 222 10.09 -11.43 -23.57
N VAL A 223 10.00 -10.13 -23.74
CA VAL A 223 9.04 -9.31 -23.00
C VAL A 223 7.67 -9.49 -23.66
N ILE A 224 6.66 -9.68 -22.84
CA ILE A 224 5.25 -9.57 -23.22
C ILE A 224 4.78 -8.18 -22.83
N ALA A 225 3.96 -7.53 -23.65
CA ALA A 225 3.36 -6.26 -23.31
C ALA A 225 1.95 -6.15 -23.88
N HIS A 226 1.09 -5.44 -23.15
CA HIS A 226 -0.24 -5.04 -23.60
C HIS A 226 -0.23 -3.56 -23.94
N LEU A 227 -0.54 -3.23 -25.19
CA LEU A 227 -0.67 -1.84 -25.64
C LEU A 227 -2.14 -1.53 -25.90
N PHE A 228 -2.69 -0.65 -25.09
CA PHE A 228 -4.06 -0.17 -25.22
C PHE A 228 -4.08 1.15 -25.96
N LEU A 229 -4.75 1.20 -27.09
CA LEU A 229 -4.87 2.37 -27.97
C LEU A 229 -6.28 2.96 -27.85
N PRO A 230 -6.45 4.21 -27.39
CA PRO A 230 -7.75 4.80 -27.15
C PRO A 230 -8.51 5.01 -28.48
N LYS A 231 -9.84 4.79 -28.45
CA LYS A 231 -10.73 5.03 -29.60
C LYS A 231 -11.28 6.47 -29.65
N SER A 232 -11.10 7.23 -28.55
CA SER A 232 -11.69 8.57 -28.40
C SER A 232 -10.87 9.69 -29.04
N VAL A 233 -9.63 9.41 -29.43
CA VAL A 233 -8.71 10.39 -30.04
C VAL A 233 -7.94 9.77 -31.22
N SER A 234 -7.38 10.60 -32.06
CA SER A 234 -6.55 10.15 -33.21
C SER A 234 -5.07 10.13 -32.82
N ALA A 235 -4.32 9.24 -33.49
CA ALA A 235 -2.85 9.21 -33.41
C ALA A 235 -2.23 10.54 -33.91
N PRO A 236 -1.02 10.90 -33.46
CA PRO A 236 -0.16 10.12 -32.53
C PRO A 236 -0.57 10.26 -31.08
N TYR A 237 -0.54 9.15 -30.34
CA TYR A 237 -1.03 9.06 -28.95
C TYR A 237 0.02 9.50 -27.93
N GLN A 238 -0.38 10.32 -26.95
CA GLN A 238 0.33 10.45 -25.70
C GLN A 238 0.28 9.11 -24.97
N THR A 239 1.41 8.61 -24.51
CA THR A 239 1.49 7.24 -23.99
C THR A 239 2.00 7.21 -22.57
N VAL A 240 1.30 6.46 -21.73
CA VAL A 240 1.71 6.15 -20.36
C VAL A 240 2.28 4.75 -20.32
N VAL A 241 3.47 4.60 -19.74
CA VAL A 241 4.04 3.28 -19.43
C VAL A 241 3.73 2.98 -17.97
N TYR A 242 3.09 1.86 -17.73
CA TYR A 242 2.61 1.47 -16.41
C TYR A 242 3.53 0.47 -15.73
N PHE A 243 3.82 0.69 -14.46
CA PHE A 243 4.45 -0.28 -13.59
C PHE A 243 3.47 -0.70 -12.48
N PRO A 244 3.17 -2.00 -12.32
CA PRO A 244 2.08 -2.48 -11.48
C PRO A 244 2.40 -2.46 -9.99
N HIS A 245 1.37 -2.74 -9.19
CA HIS A 245 1.50 -3.00 -7.75
C HIS A 245 2.02 -4.43 -7.48
N GLY A 246 2.42 -4.72 -6.22
CA GLY A 246 3.03 -6.00 -5.84
C GLY A 246 2.19 -7.25 -6.07
N GLY A 247 0.86 -7.13 -6.22
CA GLY A 247 0.00 -8.24 -6.62
C GLY A 247 0.40 -8.88 -7.96
N ALA A 248 1.10 -8.13 -8.83
CA ALA A 248 1.64 -8.66 -10.08
C ALA A 248 2.59 -9.85 -9.89
N GLN A 249 3.23 -9.95 -8.73
CA GLN A 249 4.12 -11.04 -8.35
C GLN A 249 3.39 -12.28 -7.76
N SER A 250 2.05 -12.26 -7.76
CA SER A 250 1.22 -13.34 -7.20
C SER A 250 0.22 -13.92 -8.20
N PHE A 251 -0.04 -13.23 -9.30
CA PHE A 251 -0.99 -13.65 -10.33
C PHE A 251 -0.26 -14.12 -11.59
N HIS A 252 -0.78 -15.19 -12.23
CA HIS A 252 -0.21 -15.71 -13.48
C HIS A 252 -0.79 -15.07 -14.75
N THR A 253 -1.82 -14.25 -14.60
CA THR A 253 -2.49 -13.56 -15.70
C THR A 253 -2.94 -12.18 -15.28
N LEU A 254 -3.08 -11.28 -16.25
CA LEU A 254 -3.65 -9.96 -16.02
C LEU A 254 -5.16 -10.08 -15.84
N GLU A 255 -5.62 -10.08 -14.60
CA GLU A 255 -7.04 -10.18 -14.27
C GLU A 255 -7.80 -8.87 -14.59
N PRO A 256 -9.09 -8.95 -14.99
CA PRO A 256 -9.92 -7.77 -15.27
C PRO A 256 -10.00 -6.77 -14.11
N SER A 257 -9.94 -7.25 -12.86
CA SER A 257 -9.95 -6.40 -11.67
C SER A 257 -8.72 -5.49 -11.59
N GLN A 258 -7.59 -5.94 -12.13
CA GLN A 258 -6.34 -5.16 -12.13
C GLN A 258 -6.31 -4.12 -13.25
N SER A 259 -6.89 -4.43 -14.40
CA SER A 259 -7.08 -3.45 -15.47
C SER A 259 -8.02 -2.33 -15.06
N ALA A 260 -8.99 -2.59 -14.19
CA ALA A 260 -9.91 -1.58 -13.65
C ALA A 260 -9.21 -0.48 -12.85
N LEU A 261 -8.03 -0.75 -12.27
CA LEU A 261 -7.23 0.26 -11.56
C LEU A 261 -6.63 1.33 -12.48
N ILE A 262 -6.52 1.05 -13.78
CA ILE A 262 -5.84 1.87 -14.77
C ILE A 262 -6.71 2.26 -15.97
N ASP A 263 -7.95 1.78 -16.03
CA ASP A 263 -8.87 2.03 -17.15
C ASP A 263 -9.17 3.53 -17.37
N PHE A 264 -9.09 4.34 -16.29
CA PHE A 264 -9.25 5.78 -16.38
C PHE A 264 -8.19 6.44 -17.28
N LEU A 265 -6.98 5.87 -17.35
CA LEU A 265 -5.91 6.37 -18.24
C LEU A 265 -6.32 6.20 -19.70
N MET A 266 -6.80 5.02 -20.07
CA MET A 266 -7.25 4.72 -21.42
C MET A 266 -8.51 5.52 -21.79
N LYS A 267 -9.45 5.67 -20.86
CA LYS A 267 -10.65 6.50 -21.03
C LYS A 267 -10.34 7.98 -21.14
N SER A 268 -9.18 8.43 -20.64
CA SER A 268 -8.72 9.82 -20.77
C SER A 268 -8.17 10.17 -22.16
N GLY A 269 -8.15 9.22 -23.11
CA GLY A 269 -7.62 9.42 -24.45
C GLY A 269 -6.11 9.25 -24.57
N ARG A 270 -5.48 8.58 -23.62
CA ARG A 270 -4.05 8.23 -23.66
C ARG A 270 -3.87 6.77 -24.01
N ALA A 271 -2.83 6.45 -24.77
CA ALA A 271 -2.40 5.08 -24.92
C ALA A 271 -1.73 4.61 -23.62
N LEU A 272 -1.87 3.32 -23.34
CA LEU A 272 -1.24 2.70 -22.19
C LEU A 272 -0.37 1.54 -22.65
N MET A 273 0.91 1.58 -22.34
CA MET A 273 1.86 0.47 -22.47
C MET A 273 1.96 -0.22 -21.13
N PHE A 274 1.56 -1.48 -21.07
CA PHE A 274 1.66 -2.33 -19.88
C PHE A 274 2.62 -3.49 -20.14
N PRO A 275 3.91 -3.33 -19.84
CA PRO A 275 4.86 -4.44 -19.89
C PRO A 275 4.55 -5.47 -18.81
N ILE A 276 4.67 -6.73 -19.15
CA ILE A 276 4.72 -7.82 -18.19
C ILE A 276 6.19 -7.97 -17.80
N TYR A 277 6.54 -7.41 -16.67
CA TYR A 277 7.92 -7.37 -16.17
C TYR A 277 8.41 -8.75 -15.77
N LYS A 278 9.72 -8.93 -15.65
CA LYS A 278 10.34 -10.14 -15.12
C LYS A 278 9.67 -10.52 -13.78
N ASP A 279 9.37 -11.78 -13.62
CA ASP A 279 8.72 -12.37 -12.44
C ASP A 279 7.36 -11.76 -12.07
N THR A 280 6.59 -11.34 -13.10
CA THR A 280 5.21 -10.89 -12.93
C THR A 280 4.26 -11.59 -13.91
N TYR A 281 3.01 -11.77 -13.53
CA TYR A 281 1.92 -12.31 -14.35
C TYR A 281 2.33 -13.52 -15.19
N GLU A 282 2.19 -13.48 -16.54
CA GLU A 282 2.54 -14.56 -17.46
C GLU A 282 4.03 -14.90 -17.48
N ARG A 283 4.86 -14.05 -16.92
CA ARG A 283 6.31 -14.28 -16.74
C ARG A 283 6.68 -14.61 -15.30
N LEU A 284 5.68 -14.91 -14.45
CA LEU A 284 5.89 -15.24 -13.04
C LEU A 284 6.74 -16.51 -12.91
N GLY A 285 7.88 -16.37 -12.25
CA GLY A 285 8.82 -17.44 -11.94
C GLY A 285 8.93 -17.66 -10.42
N ASN A 286 10.15 -17.82 -9.96
CA ASN A 286 10.46 -17.93 -8.54
C ASN A 286 11.19 -16.64 -8.14
N PRO A 287 10.50 -15.67 -7.58
CA PRO A 287 11.12 -14.42 -7.17
C PRO A 287 12.23 -14.72 -6.13
N PRO A 288 13.34 -14.00 -6.20
CA PRO A 288 14.43 -14.18 -5.24
C PRO A 288 14.05 -13.70 -3.84
N ASP A 289 14.80 -14.17 -2.85
CA ASP A 289 14.67 -13.65 -1.49
C ASP A 289 15.06 -12.16 -1.43
N SER A 290 14.33 -11.41 -0.61
CA SER A 290 14.57 -9.97 -0.45
C SER A 290 15.94 -9.68 0.20
N GLY A 291 16.58 -8.58 -0.23
CA GLY A 291 17.90 -8.16 0.25
C GLY A 291 19.06 -8.95 -0.35
N THR A 292 18.85 -9.70 -1.44
CA THR A 292 19.89 -10.50 -2.09
C THR A 292 20.40 -9.87 -3.38
N VAL A 293 21.57 -10.33 -3.83
CA VAL A 293 22.12 -9.97 -5.14
C VAL A 293 21.18 -10.40 -6.27
N ALA A 294 20.46 -11.51 -6.10
CA ALA A 294 19.49 -11.99 -7.08
C ALA A 294 18.30 -11.04 -7.22
N GLU A 295 17.79 -10.45 -6.12
CA GLU A 295 16.75 -9.41 -6.18
C GLU A 295 17.23 -8.15 -6.92
N ARG A 296 18.49 -7.75 -6.69
CA ARG A 296 19.10 -6.66 -7.45
C ARG A 296 19.14 -6.97 -8.95
N ASP A 297 19.57 -8.17 -9.32
CA ASP A 297 19.68 -8.58 -10.71
C ASP A 297 18.31 -8.65 -11.38
N GLU A 298 17.28 -9.16 -10.68
CA GLU A 298 15.89 -9.09 -11.13
C GLU A 298 15.41 -7.63 -11.34
N THR A 299 15.74 -6.73 -10.41
CA THR A 299 15.43 -5.30 -10.54
C THR A 299 16.07 -4.68 -11.80
N ILE A 300 17.30 -5.09 -12.14
CA ILE A 300 17.96 -4.68 -13.37
C ILE A 300 17.19 -5.20 -14.59
N GLU A 301 16.80 -6.48 -14.60
CA GLU A 301 16.02 -7.08 -15.68
C GLU A 301 14.66 -6.39 -15.87
N GLN A 302 13.99 -6.02 -14.77
CA GLN A 302 12.72 -5.25 -14.79
C GLN A 302 12.93 -3.83 -15.36
N ALA A 303 14.04 -3.18 -15.03
CA ALA A 303 14.38 -1.88 -15.61
C ALA A 303 14.67 -1.97 -17.10
N ASP A 304 15.31 -3.04 -17.52
CA ASP A 304 15.56 -3.30 -18.95
C ASP A 304 14.25 -3.60 -19.68
N ASP A 305 13.32 -4.35 -19.12
CA ASP A 305 11.99 -4.58 -19.69
C ASP A 305 11.23 -3.27 -19.91
N LEU A 306 11.29 -2.34 -18.94
CA LEU A 306 10.72 -0.99 -19.08
C LEU A 306 11.34 -0.26 -20.28
N ARG A 307 12.67 -0.20 -20.34
CA ARG A 307 13.42 0.55 -21.35
C ARG A 307 13.26 -0.06 -22.74
N ARG A 308 13.21 -1.39 -22.84
CA ARG A 308 12.89 -2.10 -24.09
C ARG A 308 11.45 -1.82 -24.55
N SER A 309 10.53 -1.68 -23.62
CA SER A 309 9.16 -1.25 -23.95
C SER A 309 9.12 0.16 -24.52
N VAL A 310 9.92 1.07 -23.97
CA VAL A 310 10.07 2.42 -24.54
C VAL A 310 10.78 2.38 -25.89
N ASP A 311 11.81 1.52 -26.09
CA ASP A 311 12.43 1.29 -27.39
C ASP A 311 11.40 0.83 -28.43
N TYR A 312 10.48 -0.06 -28.06
CA TYR A 312 9.40 -0.49 -28.93
C TYR A 312 8.45 0.67 -29.29
N LEU A 313 8.06 1.50 -28.31
CA LEU A 313 7.22 2.67 -28.57
C LEU A 313 7.87 3.64 -29.57
N GLU A 314 9.21 3.78 -29.54
CA GLU A 314 9.95 4.61 -30.50
C GLU A 314 9.91 4.07 -31.94
N THR A 315 9.63 2.78 -32.16
CA THR A 315 9.49 2.23 -33.51
C THR A 315 8.13 2.53 -34.15
N ARG A 316 7.16 2.98 -33.36
CA ARG A 316 5.79 3.18 -33.80
C ARG A 316 5.55 4.59 -34.34
N ASN A 317 4.75 4.69 -35.41
CA ASN A 317 4.37 5.97 -36.01
C ASN A 317 3.12 6.58 -35.38
N ASP A 318 2.35 5.77 -34.64
CA ASP A 318 1.12 6.18 -33.97
C ASP A 318 1.35 6.63 -32.51
N ILE A 319 2.59 6.62 -32.02
CA ILE A 319 2.96 7.07 -30.67
C ILE A 319 3.70 8.42 -30.73
N ASP A 320 3.30 9.33 -29.87
CA ASP A 320 4.00 10.60 -29.66
C ASP A 320 5.19 10.42 -28.73
N ARG A 321 6.38 10.31 -29.31
CA ARG A 321 7.65 10.05 -28.60
C ARG A 321 8.04 11.17 -27.64
N GLU A 322 7.55 12.41 -27.88
CA GLU A 322 7.85 13.57 -27.03
C GLU A 322 6.89 13.68 -25.84
N ARG A 323 5.87 12.81 -25.76
CA ARG A 323 4.85 12.82 -24.70
C ARG A 323 4.67 11.45 -24.07
N LEU A 324 5.79 10.90 -23.56
CA LEU A 324 5.80 9.67 -22.78
C LEU A 324 5.75 9.99 -21.30
N ALA A 325 4.96 9.24 -20.54
CA ALA A 325 4.83 9.36 -19.10
C ALA A 325 5.01 8.00 -18.42
N TYR A 326 5.50 8.02 -17.18
CA TYR A 326 5.52 6.87 -16.28
C TYR A 326 4.37 6.99 -15.28
N PHE A 327 3.64 5.91 -15.04
CA PHE A 327 2.65 5.82 -13.99
C PHE A 327 2.80 4.50 -13.23
N SER A 328 2.68 4.56 -11.93
CA SER A 328 2.87 3.38 -11.09
C SER A 328 2.03 3.42 -9.82
N ILE A 329 1.79 2.23 -9.25
CA ILE A 329 1.03 2.05 -8.02
C ILE A 329 1.82 1.16 -7.06
N SER A 330 1.86 1.52 -5.76
CA SER A 330 2.42 0.71 -4.67
C SER A 330 3.86 0.26 -4.96
N TRP A 331 4.13 -1.05 -5.14
CA TRP A 331 5.45 -1.58 -5.49
C TRP A 331 6.07 -0.88 -6.70
N GLY A 332 5.31 -0.65 -7.78
CA GLY A 332 5.80 0.12 -8.93
C GLY A 332 6.21 1.54 -8.58
N SER A 333 5.60 2.14 -7.55
CA SER A 333 6.00 3.47 -7.07
C SER A 333 7.24 3.43 -6.18
N GLN A 334 7.55 2.30 -5.55
CA GLN A 334 8.85 2.09 -4.91
C GLN A 334 9.96 1.96 -5.95
N MET A 335 9.67 1.26 -7.05
CA MET A 335 10.59 1.11 -8.20
C MET A 335 10.71 2.40 -9.02
N GLY A 336 9.71 3.29 -8.96
CA GLY A 336 9.59 4.49 -9.78
C GLY A 336 10.82 5.39 -9.82
N PRO A 337 11.45 5.73 -8.70
CA PRO A 337 12.68 6.52 -8.67
C PRO A 337 13.81 5.90 -9.49
N ILE A 338 14.04 4.59 -9.39
CA ILE A 338 15.05 3.88 -10.19
C ILE A 338 14.66 3.97 -11.68
N MET A 339 13.45 3.60 -12.02
CA MET A 339 12.97 3.53 -13.40
C MET A 339 13.07 4.89 -14.11
N THR A 340 12.68 5.97 -13.41
CA THR A 340 12.71 7.32 -13.98
C THR A 340 14.10 7.95 -13.96
N ALA A 341 14.97 7.54 -13.05
CA ALA A 341 16.37 7.94 -13.06
C ALA A 341 17.12 7.35 -14.28
N LEU A 342 16.76 6.13 -14.70
CA LEU A 342 17.38 5.43 -15.82
C LEU A 342 16.77 5.80 -17.18
N GLU A 343 15.44 6.01 -17.23
CA GLU A 343 14.70 6.24 -18.48
C GLU A 343 14.40 7.74 -18.69
N LYS A 344 15.26 8.43 -19.40
CA LYS A 344 15.19 9.89 -19.60
C LYS A 344 14.16 10.35 -20.64
N ARG A 345 13.54 9.43 -21.38
CA ARG A 345 12.50 9.76 -22.38
C ARG A 345 11.15 10.13 -21.74
N PHE A 346 10.91 9.75 -20.49
CA PHE A 346 9.72 10.21 -19.77
C PHE A 346 9.77 11.71 -19.49
N LYS A 347 8.62 12.38 -19.72
CA LYS A 347 8.44 13.82 -19.44
C LYS A 347 7.69 14.04 -18.12
N VAL A 348 6.94 13.04 -17.68
CA VAL A 348 6.14 13.06 -16.44
C VAL A 348 6.26 11.70 -15.78
N ALA A 349 6.36 11.71 -14.45
CA ALA A 349 6.25 10.53 -13.63
C ALA A 349 5.20 10.74 -12.51
N ILE A 350 4.34 9.75 -12.29
CA ILE A 350 3.31 9.76 -11.25
C ILE A 350 3.48 8.48 -10.43
N PHE A 351 3.76 8.65 -9.15
CA PHE A 351 3.92 7.57 -8.18
C PHE A 351 2.72 7.59 -7.23
N ALA A 352 1.84 6.59 -7.35
CA ALA A 352 0.65 6.48 -6.52
C ALA A 352 0.82 5.44 -5.42
N ALA A 353 0.47 5.80 -4.19
CA ALA A 353 0.43 4.89 -3.03
C ALA A 353 1.75 4.12 -2.80
N GLY A 354 2.88 4.74 -3.07
CA GLY A 354 4.21 4.18 -2.85
C GLY A 354 5.05 5.07 -1.97
N GLY A 355 6.17 4.54 -1.50
CA GLY A 355 7.19 5.26 -0.76
C GLY A 355 8.47 4.45 -0.74
N CYS A 356 9.61 5.13 -0.70
CA CYS A 356 10.88 4.49 -0.41
C CYS A 356 11.04 4.39 1.09
N ASP A 357 11.04 3.19 1.63
CA ASP A 357 11.60 2.92 2.95
C ASP A 357 12.91 2.14 2.73
N PRO A 358 14.06 2.82 2.77
CA PRO A 358 15.33 2.14 2.55
C PRO A 358 15.60 1.23 3.74
N ALA A 359 15.20 -0.04 3.62
CA ALA A 359 15.69 -1.06 4.52
C ALA A 359 17.22 -1.12 4.38
N PRO A 360 17.98 -1.30 5.47
CA PRO A 360 19.42 -1.48 5.38
C PRO A 360 19.71 -2.82 4.70
N VAL A 361 20.11 -2.76 3.45
CA VAL A 361 20.61 -3.89 2.67
C VAL A 361 22.13 -3.75 2.47
N LEU A 362 22.77 -4.85 2.17
CA LEU A 362 24.19 -4.80 1.79
C LEU A 362 24.34 -3.93 0.53
N PRO A 363 25.35 -3.05 0.45
CA PRO A 363 25.54 -2.14 -0.67
C PRO A 363 25.54 -2.82 -2.05
N GLU A 364 26.08 -4.02 -2.14
CA GLU A 364 26.13 -4.84 -3.34
C GLU A 364 24.77 -5.42 -3.78
N ALA A 365 23.82 -5.50 -2.84
CA ALA A 365 22.49 -6.02 -3.08
C ALA A 365 21.42 -4.91 -3.16
N ASP A 366 21.78 -3.65 -2.91
CA ASP A 366 20.82 -2.55 -2.82
C ASP A 366 20.45 -1.97 -4.19
N PRO A 367 19.27 -2.30 -4.75
CA PRO A 367 18.80 -1.71 -5.99
C PRO A 367 18.39 -0.25 -5.82
N MET A 368 18.10 0.19 -4.58
CA MET A 368 17.55 1.51 -4.29
C MET A 368 18.62 2.59 -4.15
N ASN A 369 19.91 2.23 -4.12
CA ASN A 369 21.00 3.20 -4.07
C ASN A 369 20.96 4.25 -5.19
N LEU A 370 20.34 3.92 -6.33
CA LEU A 370 20.09 4.89 -7.41
C LEU A 370 18.96 5.87 -7.08
N SER A 371 17.94 5.44 -6.34
CA SER A 371 16.75 6.26 -6.10
C SER A 371 16.98 7.40 -5.14
N LEU A 372 17.93 7.26 -4.20
CA LEU A 372 18.28 8.30 -3.23
C LEU A 372 19.21 9.38 -3.81
N ILE A 373 19.63 9.21 -5.06
CA ILE A 373 20.76 9.91 -5.62
C ILE A 373 20.39 11.13 -6.47
N HIS A 374 19.20 11.17 -7.09
CA HIS A 374 18.89 12.20 -8.09
C HIS A 374 17.41 12.63 -8.21
N ILE A 375 16.60 12.48 -7.16
CA ILE A 375 15.23 13.03 -7.18
C ILE A 375 15.21 14.43 -6.61
#